data_5cc10b03454b2b36ba2860e6ae96437a
#
_entry.id   5cc10b03454b2b36ba2860e6ae96437a
#
_cell.length_a   1.000
_cell.length_b   1.000
_cell.length_c   1.000
_cell.angle_alpha   90.00
_cell.angle_beta   90.00
_cell.angle_gamma   90.00
#
_symmetry.space_group_name_H-M   'P 1'
#
loop_
_entity.id
_entity.type
_entity.pdbx_description
1 polymer ?
#
loop_
_entity_poly.entity_id
_entity_poly.type
_entity_poly.pdbx_seq_one_letter_code
_entity_poly.pdbx_strand_id
1 'polypeptide(L)'
;EKIMQLKSQEMRKLAPELDPLRIGTGWTKEDLGKVQVMIESTYGDSHPGSGHLNILVEEVRKGIAEEGGFGARYNCTDICDGESQGTDGINYSLASREMIANMIEIHANATPFDAGVYLSSCDKGVPGNLMGLARVNIPSVFVPGGTMNAGPEMLTLEQLGMYSAKYERGEIDEEKLDWAKCNACPSCGACSFIGTASTMQIMAEALGLALPGTALMPATSPDLLDFAREAGRQAVRIAQMENMRPSDIVTMDSFENAILVHAAISGSTNCLLHIPAIAHEFGIEITGDTFDKLHRNARYLLDVRPAGRWPAECFYYAGGVPAIMEEIKEHLHLDVMTVTGKTLGENLEELKHNGFYEKCEKWLQEFNKRYNVNVTKEDIIRPYDKAIGTDGSIAVLRGNLAPEGAVIKHTACPKEMFKAVLNARTFDSEEECLDAVLKHKVQKGDAVFIRYEGPKGSGMPEMFYTSEAISSDKELGKSIALITDGRFSGASTGPVIGHCSPEAVDGGPIALVEEGDLIEIDIIERKLNIIGIAGERKSMEEIDQILAERRKNWKPREMKYKKGVLRLFSQHAASPMKGAYLEY
;
A
#
# COMPACT_ATOMS: atom_id res chain seq x y z
N GLU A 1 37.47 16.22 14.53
CA GLU A 1 36.08 16.14 13.98
C GLU A 1 36.12 16.65 12.57
N LYS A 2 35.91 15.76 11.59
CA LYS A 2 35.67 16.18 10.20
C LYS A 2 34.29 16.84 10.17
N ILE A 3 34.26 18.15 9.99
CA ILE A 3 33.01 18.86 9.71
C ILE A 3 32.48 18.30 8.38
N MET A 4 31.36 17.62 8.43
CA MET A 4 30.70 17.13 7.21
C MET A 4 30.35 18.32 6.32
N GLN A 5 30.82 18.27 5.08
CA GLN A 5 30.57 19.33 4.12
C GLN A 5 29.13 19.22 3.60
N LEU A 6 28.30 20.21 3.91
CA LEU A 6 26.91 20.26 3.51
C LEU A 6 26.78 20.54 2.01
N LYS A 7 26.01 19.73 1.31
CA LYS A 7 25.76 19.87 -0.14
C LYS A 7 25.20 21.26 -0.49
N SER A 8 24.30 21.80 0.34
CA SER A 8 23.74 23.13 0.15
C SER A 8 24.82 24.22 0.17
N GLN A 9 25.81 24.10 1.06
CA GLN A 9 26.88 25.11 1.19
C GLN A 9 27.90 25.02 0.07
N GLU A 10 28.16 23.82 -0.47
CA GLU A 10 28.99 23.66 -1.67
C GLU A 10 28.34 24.33 -2.87
N MET A 11 27.04 24.11 -3.06
CA MET A 11 26.31 24.69 -4.20
C MET A 11 26.21 26.21 -4.12
N ARG A 12 26.12 26.82 -2.95
CA ARG A 12 26.16 28.28 -2.79
C ARG A 12 27.47 28.88 -3.28
N LYS A 13 28.58 28.15 -3.15
CA LYS A 13 29.87 28.58 -3.67
C LYS A 13 29.96 28.47 -5.18
N LEU A 14 29.33 27.42 -5.75
CA LEU A 14 29.35 27.19 -7.19
C LEU A 14 28.36 28.06 -7.95
N ALA A 15 27.19 28.32 -7.36
CA ALA A 15 26.09 29.07 -7.97
C ALA A 15 25.65 30.21 -7.04
N PRO A 16 26.31 31.38 -7.12
CA PRO A 16 26.03 32.50 -6.21
C PRO A 16 24.60 33.04 -6.37
N GLU A 17 23.92 32.75 -7.47
CA GLU A 17 22.53 33.14 -7.72
C GLU A 17 21.54 32.47 -6.75
N LEU A 18 21.91 31.38 -6.09
CA LEU A 18 21.06 30.73 -5.09
C LEU A 18 20.69 31.66 -3.94
N ASP A 19 21.65 32.43 -3.45
CA ASP A 19 21.45 33.30 -2.30
C ASP A 19 20.39 34.39 -2.54
N PRO A 20 20.49 35.25 -3.59
CA PRO A 20 19.47 36.26 -3.82
C PRO A 20 18.10 35.69 -4.16
N LEU A 21 18.03 34.52 -4.84
CA LEU A 21 16.75 33.86 -5.14
C LEU A 21 16.07 33.37 -3.87
N ARG A 22 16.82 32.80 -2.93
CA ARG A 22 16.30 32.37 -1.61
C ARG A 22 15.89 33.59 -0.76
N ILE A 23 16.67 34.64 -0.73
CA ILE A 23 16.33 35.91 -0.06
C ILE A 23 15.03 36.48 -0.63
N GLY A 24 14.83 36.41 -1.93
CA GLY A 24 13.60 36.85 -2.60
C GLY A 24 12.35 36.11 -2.15
N THR A 25 12.48 34.89 -1.58
CA THR A 25 11.37 34.12 -0.98
C THR A 25 11.27 34.27 0.54
N GLY A 26 12.07 35.19 1.12
CA GLY A 26 12.00 35.50 2.55
C GLY A 26 13.03 34.83 3.44
N TRP A 27 14.02 34.10 2.88
CA TRP A 27 15.13 33.57 3.68
C TRP A 27 16.03 34.73 4.13
N THR A 28 16.51 34.61 5.36
CA THR A 28 17.49 35.55 5.88
C THR A 28 18.91 35.12 5.49
N LYS A 29 19.87 36.04 5.59
CA LYS A 29 21.28 35.71 5.38
C LYS A 29 21.78 34.62 6.31
N GLU A 30 21.24 34.59 7.54
CA GLU A 30 21.55 33.54 8.52
C GLU A 30 21.01 32.19 8.06
N ASP A 31 19.78 32.15 7.57
CA ASP A 31 19.11 30.91 7.10
C ASP A 31 19.90 30.22 5.98
N LEU A 32 20.52 30.99 5.09
CA LEU A 32 21.31 30.46 3.98
C LEU A 32 22.50 29.60 4.46
N GLY A 33 23.05 29.87 5.64
CA GLY A 33 24.18 29.14 6.21
C GLY A 33 23.80 27.90 7.03
N LYS A 34 22.50 27.67 7.25
CA LYS A 34 21.97 26.54 8.02
C LYS A 34 21.94 25.26 7.21
N VAL A 35 21.75 24.13 7.89
CA VAL A 35 21.35 22.86 7.26
C VAL A 35 20.04 23.10 6.53
N GLN A 36 19.99 22.81 5.23
CA GLN A 36 18.81 23.02 4.40
C GLN A 36 18.05 21.70 4.20
N VAL A 37 16.79 21.69 4.64
CA VAL A 37 15.93 20.50 4.61
C VAL A 37 14.80 20.70 3.62
N MET A 38 14.68 19.79 2.66
CA MET A 38 13.51 19.72 1.78
C MET A 38 12.36 19.06 2.54
N ILE A 39 11.21 19.72 2.54
CA ILE A 39 9.98 19.13 3.08
C ILE A 39 9.07 18.83 1.89
N GLU A 40 8.85 17.55 1.63
CA GLU A 40 8.01 17.10 0.52
C GLU A 40 6.71 16.52 1.08
N SER A 41 5.55 17.03 0.62
CA SER A 41 4.26 16.47 1.06
C SER A 41 3.31 16.30 -0.10
N THR A 42 2.33 15.41 0.07
CA THR A 42 1.24 15.19 -0.87
C THR A 42 0.01 16.06 -0.56
N TYR A 43 0.20 17.18 0.13
CA TYR A 43 -0.91 18.07 0.50
C TYR A 43 -1.75 18.48 -0.71
N GLY A 44 -3.07 18.49 -0.51
CA GLY A 44 -4.09 18.96 -1.42
C GLY A 44 -5.46 18.89 -0.76
N ASP A 45 -6.44 19.61 -1.30
CA ASP A 45 -7.75 19.78 -0.65
C ASP A 45 -8.81 18.75 -1.09
N SER A 46 -8.45 17.86 -2.03
CA SER A 46 -9.43 16.98 -2.64
C SER A 46 -9.92 15.87 -1.72
N HIS A 47 -9.07 15.33 -0.85
CA HIS A 47 -9.41 14.16 -0.03
C HIS A 47 -8.78 14.20 1.37
N PRO A 48 -9.35 13.46 2.32
CA PRO A 48 -8.92 13.54 3.72
C PRO A 48 -7.54 12.95 3.99
N GLY A 49 -7.01 12.11 3.10
CA GLY A 49 -5.66 11.58 3.21
C GLY A 49 -4.55 12.60 3.02
N SER A 50 -4.84 13.75 2.42
CA SER A 50 -3.86 14.79 2.12
C SER A 50 -4.18 16.17 2.71
N GLY A 51 -5.46 16.46 2.97
CA GLY A 51 -5.93 17.81 3.32
C GLY A 51 -5.34 18.39 4.60
N HIS A 52 -4.88 17.58 5.53
CA HIS A 52 -4.31 17.97 6.81
C HIS A 52 -2.78 18.09 6.81
N LEU A 53 -2.10 17.66 5.76
CA LEU A 53 -0.63 17.51 5.78
C LEU A 53 0.10 18.85 5.99
N ASN A 54 -0.48 19.97 5.58
CA ASN A 54 0.13 21.29 5.85
C ASN A 54 0.31 21.58 7.34
N ILE A 55 -0.58 21.09 8.19
CA ILE A 55 -0.47 21.24 9.65
C ILE A 55 0.77 20.50 10.14
N LEU A 56 1.00 19.29 9.64
CA LEU A 56 2.19 18.50 9.98
C LEU A 56 3.46 19.13 9.40
N VAL A 57 3.41 19.67 8.19
CA VAL A 57 4.54 20.39 7.57
C VAL A 57 4.99 21.56 8.43
N GLU A 58 4.07 22.34 8.98
CA GLU A 58 4.41 23.46 9.87
C GLU A 58 5.09 22.97 11.16
N GLU A 59 4.65 21.85 11.73
CA GLU A 59 5.32 21.25 12.89
C GLU A 59 6.74 20.76 12.52
N VAL A 60 6.91 20.14 11.36
CA VAL A 60 8.23 19.75 10.83
C VAL A 60 9.14 20.97 10.72
N ARG A 61 8.65 22.08 10.16
CA ARG A 61 9.43 23.32 10.02
C ARG A 61 9.89 23.87 11.36
N LYS A 62 9.02 23.85 12.37
CA LYS A 62 9.36 24.24 13.74
C LYS A 62 10.49 23.38 14.30
N GLY A 63 10.38 22.05 14.16
CA GLY A 63 11.42 21.11 14.60
C GLY A 63 12.76 21.35 13.89
N ILE A 64 12.75 21.59 12.58
CA ILE A 64 13.94 21.92 11.80
C ILE A 64 14.60 23.21 12.34
N ALA A 65 13.81 24.25 12.59
CA ALA A 65 14.30 25.52 13.13
C ALA A 65 14.88 25.37 14.53
N GLU A 66 14.23 24.61 15.40
CA GLU A 66 14.71 24.32 16.78
C GLU A 66 16.06 23.64 16.79
N GLU A 67 16.37 22.82 15.79
CA GLU A 67 17.66 22.11 15.67
C GLU A 67 18.69 22.87 14.82
N GLY A 68 18.40 24.11 14.46
CA GLY A 68 19.33 24.97 13.73
C GLY A 68 19.35 24.80 12.21
N GLY A 69 18.32 24.18 11.64
CA GLY A 69 18.13 24.05 10.20
C GLY A 69 17.12 25.06 9.62
N PHE A 70 16.97 25.03 8.31
CA PHE A 70 15.92 25.77 7.61
C PHE A 70 15.20 24.88 6.60
N GLY A 71 13.87 24.83 6.70
CA GLY A 71 13.01 23.96 5.88
C GLY A 71 12.40 24.70 4.70
N ALA A 72 12.51 24.08 3.51
CA ALA A 72 11.85 24.56 2.28
C ALA A 72 10.80 23.54 1.84
N ARG A 73 9.55 23.99 1.73
CA ARG A 73 8.40 23.15 1.37
C ARG A 73 8.21 23.03 -0.12
N TYR A 74 8.05 21.79 -0.59
CA TYR A 74 7.50 21.42 -1.88
C TYR A 74 6.24 20.59 -1.69
N ASN A 75 5.36 20.61 -2.66
CA ASN A 75 4.19 19.73 -2.72
C ASN A 75 4.19 18.92 -4.02
N CYS A 76 3.85 17.64 -3.90
CA CYS A 76 3.53 16.79 -5.03
C CYS A 76 2.26 16.03 -4.66
N THR A 77 1.11 16.66 -4.87
CA THR A 77 -0.21 16.18 -4.43
C THR A 77 -0.56 14.84 -5.04
N ASP A 78 -1.15 13.97 -4.25
CA ASP A 78 -1.67 12.68 -4.68
C ASP A 78 -3.17 12.72 -4.97
N ILE A 79 -3.68 11.60 -5.49
CA ILE A 79 -5.12 11.37 -5.69
C ILE A 79 -5.65 10.39 -4.64
N CYS A 80 -6.96 10.35 -4.49
CA CYS A 80 -7.65 9.36 -3.66
C CYS A 80 -8.21 8.25 -4.53
N ASP A 81 -7.79 7.01 -4.29
CA ASP A 81 -8.32 5.85 -4.99
C ASP A 81 -9.83 5.69 -4.76
N GLY A 82 -10.29 5.99 -3.54
CA GLY A 82 -11.71 5.93 -3.20
C GLY A 82 -12.59 6.88 -4.03
N GLU A 83 -12.11 8.09 -4.29
CA GLU A 83 -12.82 9.06 -5.14
C GLU A 83 -12.83 8.69 -6.63
N SER A 84 -11.90 7.83 -7.04
CA SER A 84 -11.73 7.40 -8.43
C SER A 84 -12.45 6.08 -8.76
N GLN A 85 -12.90 5.34 -7.74
CA GLN A 85 -13.53 4.03 -7.93
C GLN A 85 -14.75 4.10 -8.85
N GLY A 86 -14.89 3.10 -9.73
CA GLY A 86 -16.00 3.00 -10.68
C GLY A 86 -15.96 3.97 -11.85
N THR A 87 -14.84 4.67 -12.03
CA THR A 87 -14.61 5.58 -13.17
C THR A 87 -13.27 5.29 -13.83
N ASP A 88 -13.02 5.83 -15.01
CA ASP A 88 -11.72 5.75 -15.69
C ASP A 88 -10.60 6.49 -14.91
N GLY A 89 -10.96 7.29 -13.91
CA GLY A 89 -10.00 7.95 -13.03
C GLY A 89 -9.10 6.98 -12.26
N ILE A 90 -9.62 5.81 -11.90
CA ILE A 90 -8.82 4.80 -11.17
C ILE A 90 -7.64 4.26 -12.00
N ASN A 91 -7.70 4.35 -13.33
CA ASN A 91 -6.61 3.94 -14.21
C ASN A 91 -5.34 4.78 -14.00
N TYR A 92 -5.47 6.01 -13.50
CA TYR A 92 -4.34 6.88 -13.18
C TYR A 92 -3.65 6.57 -11.86
N SER A 93 -4.26 5.74 -11.01
CA SER A 93 -3.79 5.54 -9.63
C SER A 93 -2.35 5.03 -9.57
N LEU A 94 -2.06 3.90 -10.21
CA LEU A 94 -0.70 3.32 -10.15
C LEU A 94 0.34 4.20 -10.85
N ALA A 95 -0.01 4.79 -11.99
CA ALA A 95 0.85 5.73 -12.71
C ALA A 95 1.21 6.96 -11.86
N SER A 96 0.30 7.43 -10.99
CA SER A 96 0.55 8.59 -10.12
C SER A 96 1.69 8.34 -9.13
N ARG A 97 1.88 7.12 -8.67
CA ARG A 97 3.02 6.73 -7.82
C ARG A 97 4.35 7.06 -8.49
N GLU A 98 4.46 6.75 -9.78
CA GLU A 98 5.69 7.01 -10.56
C GLU A 98 5.91 8.50 -10.80
N MET A 99 4.85 9.24 -11.06
CA MET A 99 4.94 10.69 -11.28
C MET A 99 5.34 11.42 -10.00
N ILE A 100 4.85 10.99 -8.85
CA ILE A 100 5.25 11.53 -7.54
C ILE A 100 6.75 11.31 -7.32
N ALA A 101 7.24 10.09 -7.53
CA ALA A 101 8.68 9.79 -7.41
C ALA A 101 9.53 10.64 -8.36
N ASN A 102 9.09 10.80 -9.60
CA ASN A 102 9.77 11.64 -10.61
C ASN A 102 9.82 13.11 -10.19
N MET A 103 8.73 13.67 -9.68
CA MET A 103 8.71 15.07 -9.23
C MET A 103 9.59 15.29 -8.00
N ILE A 104 9.61 14.37 -7.06
CA ILE A 104 10.51 14.42 -5.90
C ILE A 104 11.97 14.42 -6.35
N GLU A 105 12.34 13.56 -7.29
CA GLU A 105 13.67 13.54 -7.88
C GLU A 105 14.05 14.90 -8.48
N ILE A 106 13.14 15.50 -9.24
CA ILE A 106 13.36 16.82 -9.86
C ILE A 106 13.57 17.90 -8.79
N HIS A 107 12.71 17.97 -7.80
CA HIS A 107 12.81 18.95 -6.72
C HIS A 107 14.15 18.84 -5.97
N ALA A 108 14.54 17.63 -5.62
CA ALA A 108 15.71 17.39 -4.79
C ALA A 108 17.04 17.50 -5.55
N ASN A 109 17.05 17.17 -6.83
CA ASN A 109 18.28 17.19 -7.64
C ASN A 109 18.51 18.51 -8.38
N ALA A 110 17.43 19.21 -8.73
CA ALA A 110 17.54 20.55 -9.32
C ALA A 110 17.95 21.60 -8.30
N THR A 111 17.56 21.43 -7.04
CA THR A 111 17.90 22.32 -5.93
C THR A 111 18.53 21.48 -4.80
N PRO A 112 19.79 21.75 -4.44
CA PRO A 112 20.47 20.89 -3.47
C PRO A 112 19.96 21.12 -2.05
N PHE A 113 19.69 19.99 -1.37
CA PHE A 113 19.32 19.94 0.04
C PHE A 113 20.24 18.99 0.79
N ASP A 114 20.36 19.18 2.09
CA ASP A 114 21.22 18.37 2.98
C ASP A 114 20.45 17.19 3.59
N ALA A 115 19.13 17.34 3.72
CA ALA A 115 18.23 16.31 4.24
C ALA A 115 16.83 16.50 3.66
N GLY A 116 15.99 15.49 3.85
CA GLY A 116 14.58 15.51 3.45
C GLY A 116 13.65 15.04 4.56
N VAL A 117 12.45 15.60 4.59
CA VAL A 117 11.31 15.08 5.37
C VAL A 117 10.14 14.90 4.40
N TYR A 118 9.59 13.70 4.37
CA TYR A 118 8.54 13.31 3.43
C TYR A 118 7.27 12.99 4.21
N LEU A 119 6.15 13.61 3.82
CA LEU A 119 4.87 13.43 4.49
C LEU A 119 3.81 12.98 3.51
N SER A 120 3.17 11.86 3.81
CA SER A 120 2.07 11.32 3.04
C SER A 120 1.26 10.33 3.89
N SER A 121 0.01 10.09 3.52
CA SER A 121 -0.83 9.13 4.21
C SER A 121 -1.71 8.28 3.30
N CYS A 122 -1.81 8.59 2.00
CA CYS A 122 -2.74 7.90 1.10
C CYS A 122 -2.06 6.86 0.18
N ASP A 123 -2.87 6.11 -0.57
CA ASP A 123 -2.53 4.86 -1.27
C ASP A 123 -1.28 4.95 -2.16
N LYS A 124 -1.13 6.00 -2.95
CA LYS A 124 -0.03 6.15 -3.89
C LYS A 124 0.98 7.21 -3.48
N GLY A 125 0.53 8.16 -2.65
CA GLY A 125 1.42 9.16 -2.07
C GLY A 125 2.50 8.55 -1.20
N VAL A 126 2.16 7.58 -0.35
CA VAL A 126 3.14 6.92 0.53
C VAL A 126 4.19 6.15 -0.28
N PRO A 127 3.84 5.18 -1.14
CA PRO A 127 4.87 4.47 -1.90
C PRO A 127 5.61 5.38 -2.88
N GLY A 128 4.97 6.37 -3.49
CA GLY A 128 5.63 7.34 -4.36
C GLY A 128 6.68 8.16 -3.63
N ASN A 129 6.39 8.59 -2.40
CA ASN A 129 7.35 9.29 -1.54
C ASN A 129 8.50 8.39 -1.11
N LEU A 130 8.24 7.13 -0.77
CA LEU A 130 9.29 6.18 -0.39
C LEU A 130 10.21 5.85 -1.58
N MET A 131 9.66 5.72 -2.78
CA MET A 131 10.46 5.58 -4.01
C MET A 131 11.33 6.82 -4.25
N GLY A 132 10.75 8.01 -4.14
CA GLY A 132 11.47 9.28 -4.31
C GLY A 132 12.57 9.46 -3.27
N LEU A 133 12.27 9.17 -2.01
CA LEU A 133 13.22 9.20 -0.89
C LEU A 133 14.43 8.29 -1.16
N ALA A 134 14.19 7.08 -1.62
CA ALA A 134 15.23 6.11 -1.95
C ALA A 134 16.07 6.56 -3.15
N ARG A 135 15.42 7.05 -4.20
CA ARG A 135 16.08 7.50 -5.42
C ARG A 135 16.98 8.72 -5.19
N VAL A 136 16.50 9.69 -4.42
CA VAL A 136 17.25 10.91 -4.06
C VAL A 136 18.41 10.59 -3.12
N ASN A 137 18.19 9.69 -2.18
CA ASN A 137 19.20 9.14 -1.28
C ASN A 137 20.01 10.17 -0.47
N ILE A 138 19.34 11.19 0.04
CA ILE A 138 19.89 12.08 1.08
C ILE A 138 19.32 11.66 2.44
N PRO A 139 19.99 11.98 3.57
CA PRO A 139 19.46 11.66 4.89
C PRO A 139 18.01 12.14 5.03
N SER A 140 17.11 11.24 5.40
CA SER A 140 15.67 11.55 5.30
C SER A 140 14.86 10.85 6.39
N VAL A 141 13.75 11.49 6.78
CA VAL A 141 12.75 10.93 7.69
C VAL A 141 11.39 10.98 6.99
N PHE A 142 10.68 9.86 7.01
CA PHE A 142 9.28 9.80 6.56
C PHE A 142 8.35 10.06 7.74
N VAL A 143 7.34 10.90 7.53
CA VAL A 143 6.28 11.19 8.51
C VAL A 143 4.97 10.62 7.99
N PRO A 144 4.47 9.52 8.57
CA PRO A 144 3.13 9.01 8.24
C PRO A 144 2.07 10.04 8.61
N GLY A 145 1.15 10.31 7.69
CA GLY A 145 0.08 11.29 7.93
C GLY A 145 -1.03 10.79 8.84
N GLY A 146 -1.00 9.53 9.25
CA GLY A 146 -1.94 8.95 10.19
C GLY A 146 -3.22 8.40 9.57
N THR A 147 -4.12 7.93 10.43
CA THR A 147 -5.43 7.39 10.04
C THR A 147 -6.56 8.28 10.54
N MET A 148 -7.69 8.28 9.84
CA MET A 148 -8.89 8.94 10.34
C MET A 148 -9.49 8.16 11.53
N ASN A 149 -10.26 8.84 12.35
CA ASN A 149 -11.05 8.20 13.39
C ASN A 149 -12.21 7.41 12.76
N ALA A 150 -12.73 6.41 13.48
CA ALA A 150 -14.00 5.81 13.14
C ALA A 150 -15.16 6.78 13.45
N GLY A 151 -16.24 6.65 12.71
CA GLY A 151 -17.45 7.42 12.93
C GLY A 151 -18.30 6.89 14.08
N PRO A 152 -19.51 7.46 14.28
CA PRO A 152 -20.48 6.93 15.22
C PRO A 152 -20.75 5.44 14.95
N GLU A 153 -21.00 4.66 15.99
CA GLU A 153 -21.18 3.20 15.91
C GLU A 153 -19.96 2.47 15.30
N MET A 154 -18.77 3.03 15.40
CA MET A 154 -17.53 2.56 14.77
C MET A 154 -17.65 2.44 13.24
N LEU A 155 -18.43 3.32 12.62
CA LEU A 155 -18.61 3.32 11.16
C LEU A 155 -17.30 3.67 10.46
N THR A 156 -16.95 2.88 9.44
CA THR A 156 -15.76 3.10 8.61
C THR A 156 -16.15 3.02 7.12
N LEU A 157 -15.33 3.64 6.26
CA LEU A 157 -15.69 3.86 4.84
C LEU A 157 -16.02 2.57 4.07
N GLU A 158 -15.30 1.48 4.33
CA GLU A 158 -15.51 0.21 3.63
C GLU A 158 -16.91 -0.41 3.89
N GLN A 159 -17.58 0.04 4.94
CA GLN A 159 -18.94 -0.40 5.26
C GLN A 159 -20.02 0.27 4.39
N LEU A 160 -19.71 1.35 3.66
CA LEU A 160 -20.68 2.05 2.83
C LEU A 160 -21.29 1.17 1.74
N GLY A 161 -20.51 0.24 1.18
CA GLY A 161 -21.04 -0.73 0.22
C GLY A 161 -22.17 -1.56 0.81
N MET A 162 -22.04 -2.00 2.06
CA MET A 162 -23.10 -2.71 2.78
C MET A 162 -24.35 -1.84 2.98
N TYR A 163 -24.17 -0.59 3.39
CA TYR A 163 -25.30 0.35 3.56
C TYR A 163 -26.01 0.62 2.22
N SER A 164 -25.26 0.83 1.16
CA SER A 164 -25.81 1.02 -0.19
C SER A 164 -26.61 -0.20 -0.66
N ALA A 165 -26.08 -1.41 -0.47
CA ALA A 165 -26.77 -2.65 -0.82
C ALA A 165 -28.05 -2.85 0.00
N LYS A 166 -28.02 -2.53 1.30
CA LYS A 166 -29.21 -2.58 2.15
C LYS A 166 -30.29 -1.60 1.71
N TYR A 167 -29.90 -0.40 1.29
CA TYR A 167 -30.82 0.60 0.74
C TYR A 167 -31.48 0.10 -0.55
N GLU A 168 -30.72 -0.44 -1.48
CA GLU A 168 -31.25 -0.99 -2.73
C GLU A 168 -32.22 -2.15 -2.52
N ARG A 169 -32.02 -2.94 -1.46
CA ARG A 169 -32.93 -4.02 -1.06
C ARG A 169 -34.12 -3.53 -0.22
N GLY A 170 -34.21 -2.24 0.10
CA GLY A 170 -35.28 -1.68 0.93
C GLY A 170 -35.17 -2.03 2.41
N GLU A 171 -34.02 -2.49 2.89
CA GLU A 171 -33.78 -2.83 4.30
C GLU A 171 -33.51 -1.61 5.18
N ILE A 172 -33.04 -0.52 4.58
CA ILE A 172 -32.88 0.80 5.21
C ILE A 172 -33.45 1.88 4.30
N ASP A 173 -33.79 3.03 4.88
CA ASP A 173 -34.28 4.19 4.14
C ASP A 173 -33.13 5.10 3.67
N GLU A 174 -33.49 6.12 2.88
CA GLU A 174 -32.53 7.12 2.37
C GLU A 174 -31.87 7.91 3.49
N GLU A 175 -32.61 8.21 4.55
CA GLU A 175 -32.09 8.95 5.73
C GLU A 175 -30.94 8.18 6.39
N LYS A 176 -31.08 6.86 6.55
CA LYS A 176 -30.01 6.02 7.15
C LYS A 176 -28.79 5.92 6.21
N LEU A 177 -29.01 5.83 4.90
CA LEU A 177 -27.89 5.84 3.93
C LEU A 177 -27.15 7.18 3.95
N ASP A 178 -27.86 8.30 3.98
CA ASP A 178 -27.27 9.64 4.07
C ASP A 178 -26.52 9.83 5.39
N TRP A 179 -27.05 9.32 6.49
CA TRP A 179 -26.35 9.30 7.76
C TRP A 179 -24.99 8.59 7.64
N ALA A 180 -24.97 7.40 6.99
CA ALA A 180 -23.73 6.66 6.80
C ALA A 180 -22.73 7.45 5.93
N LYS A 181 -23.20 8.04 4.82
CA LYS A 181 -22.36 8.88 3.94
C LYS A 181 -21.74 10.07 4.68
N CYS A 182 -22.50 10.71 5.56
CA CYS A 182 -22.04 11.88 6.31
C CYS A 182 -21.11 11.56 7.47
N ASN A 183 -21.05 10.31 7.93
CA ASN A 183 -20.35 9.93 9.14
C ASN A 183 -19.22 8.91 8.96
N ALA A 184 -19.06 8.33 7.77
CA ALA A 184 -18.05 7.30 7.51
C ALA A 184 -16.62 7.83 7.53
N CYS A 185 -16.42 9.10 7.20
CA CYS A 185 -15.11 9.76 7.23
C CYS A 185 -15.19 11.01 8.12
N PRO A 186 -15.13 10.85 9.45
CA PRO A 186 -15.37 11.96 10.37
C PRO A 186 -14.17 12.89 10.56
N SER A 187 -13.01 12.54 10.04
CA SER A 187 -11.77 13.32 10.20
C SER A 187 -10.83 13.14 9.03
N CYS A 188 -9.74 13.89 9.03
CA CYS A 188 -8.60 13.70 8.14
C CYS A 188 -7.84 12.40 8.46
N GLY A 189 -6.92 12.02 7.57
CA GLY A 189 -6.09 10.83 7.65
C GLY A 189 -6.46 9.79 6.59
N ALA A 190 -5.71 8.70 6.55
CA ALA A 190 -6.03 7.54 5.74
C ALA A 190 -7.31 6.86 6.20
N CYS A 191 -7.95 6.10 5.32
CA CYS A 191 -9.16 5.34 5.66
C CYS A 191 -8.97 4.46 6.91
N SER A 192 -10.01 4.34 7.73
CA SER A 192 -9.98 3.70 9.06
C SER A 192 -9.92 2.16 9.03
N PHE A 193 -9.32 1.58 8.02
CA PHE A 193 -9.11 0.13 7.90
C PHE A 193 -7.72 -0.15 7.32
N ILE A 194 -7.25 -1.40 7.40
CA ILE A 194 -5.95 -1.80 6.84
C ILE A 194 -6.09 -2.04 5.34
N GLY A 195 -6.24 -0.95 4.59
CA GLY A 195 -6.10 -0.91 3.15
C GLY A 195 -4.66 -0.60 2.74
N THR A 196 -4.47 -0.20 1.49
CA THR A 196 -3.13 0.12 0.96
C THR A 196 -2.49 1.32 1.66
N ALA A 197 -3.25 2.37 1.92
CA ALA A 197 -2.75 3.57 2.61
C ALA A 197 -2.18 3.24 3.98
N SER A 198 -2.94 2.54 4.81
CA SER A 198 -2.52 2.12 6.15
C SER A 198 -1.37 1.12 6.10
N THR A 199 -1.44 0.13 5.20
CA THR A 199 -0.36 -0.85 5.03
C THR A 199 0.96 -0.17 4.68
N MET A 200 0.96 0.79 3.76
CA MET A 200 2.20 1.44 3.33
C MET A 200 2.78 2.39 4.39
N GLN A 201 1.94 3.04 5.20
CA GLN A 201 2.43 3.77 6.37
C GLN A 201 3.13 2.84 7.36
N ILE A 202 2.55 1.66 7.62
CA ILE A 202 3.16 0.62 8.46
C ILE A 202 4.48 0.15 7.87
N MET A 203 4.55 -0.06 6.55
CA MET A 203 5.78 -0.48 5.87
C MET A 203 6.89 0.57 5.99
N ALA A 204 6.57 1.85 5.90
CA ALA A 204 7.55 2.94 6.08
C ALA A 204 8.22 2.88 7.46
N GLU A 205 7.44 2.64 8.51
CA GLU A 205 7.99 2.46 9.86
C GLU A 205 8.76 1.14 9.98
N ALA A 206 8.22 0.05 9.45
CA ALA A 206 8.85 -1.27 9.51
C ALA A 206 10.20 -1.32 8.79
N LEU A 207 10.38 -0.50 7.74
CA LEU A 207 11.66 -0.34 7.03
C LEU A 207 12.68 0.54 7.81
N GLY A 208 12.28 1.14 8.92
CA GLY A 208 13.13 2.02 9.71
C GLY A 208 13.21 3.46 9.18
N LEU A 209 12.32 3.86 8.27
CA LEU A 209 12.32 5.20 7.64
C LEU A 209 11.46 6.23 8.36
N ALA A 210 10.60 5.79 9.28
CA ALA A 210 9.77 6.65 10.13
C ALA A 210 10.16 6.48 11.60
N LEU A 211 9.86 7.48 12.42
CA LEU A 211 10.09 7.37 13.86
C LEU A 211 9.21 6.26 14.47
N PRO A 212 9.75 5.49 15.43
CA PRO A 212 9.03 4.36 16.02
C PRO A 212 7.70 4.76 16.65
N GLY A 213 6.65 3.99 16.37
CA GLY A 213 5.32 4.18 16.92
C GLY A 213 4.44 5.17 16.17
N THR A 214 4.91 5.75 15.05
CA THR A 214 4.17 6.82 14.36
C THR A 214 3.12 6.32 13.36
N ALA A 215 3.30 5.13 12.81
CA ALA A 215 2.36 4.60 11.81
C ALA A 215 0.97 4.40 12.42
N LEU A 216 -0.04 4.92 11.73
CA LEU A 216 -1.45 4.87 12.09
C LEU A 216 -1.84 5.54 13.41
N MET A 217 -1.06 6.50 13.91
CA MET A 217 -1.62 7.44 14.87
C MET A 217 -2.84 8.11 14.25
N PRO A 218 -3.92 8.33 15.01
CA PRO A 218 -5.01 9.15 14.49
C PRO A 218 -4.49 10.50 14.00
N ALA A 219 -4.89 10.91 12.81
CA ALA A 219 -4.43 12.17 12.21
C ALA A 219 -4.86 13.40 13.03
N THR A 220 -5.85 13.23 13.91
CA THR A 220 -6.33 14.24 14.86
C THR A 220 -5.55 14.25 16.18
N SER A 221 -4.63 13.30 16.39
CA SER A 221 -3.90 13.17 17.65
C SER A 221 -2.84 14.27 17.82
N PRO A 222 -2.76 14.91 19.00
CA PRO A 222 -1.65 15.81 19.30
C PRO A 222 -0.30 15.10 19.31
N ASP A 223 -0.27 13.79 19.55
CA ASP A 223 0.94 12.97 19.51
C ASP A 223 1.60 13.00 18.12
N LEU A 224 0.79 12.97 17.06
CA LEU A 224 1.30 13.04 15.69
C LEU A 224 1.99 14.39 15.40
N LEU A 225 1.45 15.48 15.94
CA LEU A 225 2.08 16.81 15.83
C LEU A 225 3.45 16.84 16.51
N ASP A 226 3.57 16.25 17.69
CA ASP A 226 4.84 16.15 18.42
C ASP A 226 5.86 15.32 17.66
N PHE A 227 5.45 14.20 17.08
CA PHE A 227 6.33 13.36 16.27
C PHE A 227 6.73 14.02 14.94
N ALA A 228 5.84 14.79 14.32
CA ALA A 228 6.19 15.57 13.12
C ALA A 228 7.31 16.60 13.45
N ARG A 229 7.18 17.29 14.58
CA ARG A 229 8.22 18.21 15.07
C ARG A 229 9.54 17.49 15.33
N GLU A 230 9.49 16.33 16.00
CA GLU A 230 10.68 15.52 16.26
C GLU A 230 11.31 14.99 14.98
N ALA A 231 10.51 14.62 13.98
CA ALA A 231 11.03 14.23 12.66
C ALA A 231 11.82 15.36 12.00
N GLY A 232 11.36 16.60 12.14
CA GLY A 232 12.09 17.79 11.67
C GLY A 232 13.45 17.95 12.37
N ARG A 233 13.48 17.81 13.70
CA ARG A 233 14.74 17.84 14.46
C ARG A 233 15.68 16.72 14.02
N GLN A 234 15.15 15.51 13.89
CA GLN A 234 15.94 14.35 13.53
C GLN A 234 16.54 14.46 12.12
N ALA A 235 15.83 15.04 11.17
CA ALA A 235 16.34 15.28 9.83
C ALA A 235 17.60 16.17 9.85
N VAL A 236 17.60 17.22 10.67
CA VAL A 236 18.78 18.10 10.83
C VAL A 236 19.94 17.34 11.48
N ARG A 237 19.65 16.51 12.50
CA ARG A 237 20.69 15.72 13.17
C ARG A 237 21.36 14.73 12.22
N ILE A 238 20.56 13.94 11.49
CA ILE A 238 21.09 12.91 10.59
C ILE A 238 21.79 13.50 9.35
N ALA A 239 21.43 14.72 8.94
CA ALA A 239 22.14 15.46 7.89
C ALA A 239 23.62 15.69 8.23
N GLN A 240 23.97 15.69 9.52
CA GLN A 240 25.31 15.96 10.05
C GLN A 240 26.00 14.69 10.56
N MET A 241 25.39 13.52 10.35
CA MET A 241 25.93 12.22 10.73
C MET A 241 26.41 11.46 9.49
N GLU A 242 27.42 10.62 9.67
CA GLU A 242 27.86 9.70 8.62
C GLU A 242 26.92 8.47 8.56
N ASN A 243 26.78 7.88 7.36
CA ASN A 243 26.06 6.63 7.14
C ASN A 243 24.57 6.67 7.53
N MET A 244 23.91 7.80 7.27
CA MET A 244 22.48 8.00 7.56
C MET A 244 21.63 8.25 6.32
N ARG A 245 22.16 8.01 5.13
CA ARG A 245 21.34 8.03 3.90
C ARG A 245 20.39 6.83 3.90
N PRO A 246 19.26 6.91 3.19
CA PRO A 246 18.36 5.77 3.04
C PRO A 246 19.07 4.46 2.65
N SER A 247 20.03 4.50 1.72
CA SER A 247 20.81 3.33 1.30
C SER A 247 21.74 2.77 2.38
N ASP A 248 22.10 3.57 3.37
CA ASP A 248 22.89 3.12 4.52
C ASP A 248 22.02 2.43 5.58
N ILE A 249 20.74 2.76 5.64
CA ILE A 249 19.76 2.30 6.63
C ILE A 249 19.04 1.05 6.13
N VAL A 250 18.48 1.11 4.93
CA VAL A 250 17.60 0.07 4.38
C VAL A 250 18.43 -0.98 3.65
N THR A 251 18.30 -2.22 4.09
CA THR A 251 18.96 -3.40 3.53
C THR A 251 17.91 -4.47 3.20
N MET A 252 18.33 -5.58 2.63
CA MET A 252 17.44 -6.75 2.44
C MET A 252 16.83 -7.18 3.77
N ASP A 253 17.58 -7.14 4.86
CA ASP A 253 17.09 -7.48 6.21
C ASP A 253 15.96 -6.56 6.65
N SER A 254 16.03 -5.27 6.33
CA SER A 254 14.95 -4.30 6.59
C SER A 254 13.68 -4.68 5.82
N PHE A 255 13.81 -5.10 4.57
CA PHE A 255 12.67 -5.55 3.76
C PHE A 255 12.09 -6.87 4.26
N GLU A 256 12.89 -7.81 4.70
CA GLU A 256 12.40 -9.04 5.31
C GLU A 256 11.59 -8.76 6.57
N ASN A 257 12.07 -7.85 7.43
CA ASN A 257 11.30 -7.38 8.59
C ASN A 257 9.95 -6.79 8.18
N ALA A 258 9.95 -5.92 7.19
CA ALA A 258 8.72 -5.27 6.71
C ALA A 258 7.71 -6.30 6.15
N ILE A 259 8.17 -7.29 5.39
CA ILE A 259 7.31 -8.34 4.84
C ILE A 259 6.73 -9.23 5.95
N LEU A 260 7.49 -9.53 7.00
CA LEU A 260 6.98 -10.26 8.16
C LEU A 260 5.92 -9.45 8.93
N VAL A 261 6.11 -8.14 9.05
CA VAL A 261 5.09 -7.25 9.62
C VAL A 261 3.85 -7.24 8.72
N HIS A 262 4.01 -7.21 7.40
CA HIS A 262 2.90 -7.30 6.44
C HIS A 262 2.08 -8.57 6.65
N ALA A 263 2.73 -9.71 6.87
CA ALA A 263 2.05 -10.97 7.19
C ALA A 263 1.28 -10.88 8.52
N ALA A 264 1.89 -10.28 9.54
CA ALA A 264 1.30 -10.15 10.86
C ALA A 264 0.05 -9.25 10.89
N ILE A 265 -0.01 -8.25 10.04
CA ILE A 265 -1.15 -7.33 9.95
C ILE A 265 -2.21 -7.74 8.92
N SER A 266 -1.98 -8.80 8.14
CA SER A 266 -2.80 -9.13 6.98
C SER A 266 -2.96 -7.93 6.03
N GLY A 267 -1.82 -7.38 5.62
CA GLY A 267 -1.75 -6.17 4.82
C GLY A 267 -2.31 -6.31 3.40
N SER A 268 -2.48 -5.18 2.74
CA SER A 268 -2.99 -5.10 1.37
C SER A 268 -2.11 -5.87 0.38
N THR A 269 -2.73 -6.54 -0.59
CA THR A 269 -2.04 -7.17 -1.73
C THR A 269 -1.31 -6.15 -2.60
N ASN A 270 -1.72 -4.89 -2.59
CA ASN A 270 -1.02 -3.81 -3.30
C ASN A 270 0.40 -3.57 -2.79
N CYS A 271 0.69 -3.99 -1.57
CA CYS A 271 2.05 -3.98 -1.01
C CYS A 271 3.01 -4.85 -1.85
N LEU A 272 2.51 -5.89 -2.51
CA LEU A 272 3.29 -6.73 -3.44
C LEU A 272 3.66 -6.00 -4.74
N LEU A 273 3.05 -4.87 -5.02
CA LEU A 273 3.49 -3.94 -6.08
C LEU A 273 4.46 -2.91 -5.51
N HIS A 274 4.12 -2.32 -4.37
CA HIS A 274 4.83 -1.15 -3.86
C HIS A 274 6.17 -1.49 -3.21
N ILE A 275 6.26 -2.57 -2.44
CA ILE A 275 7.53 -2.97 -1.82
C ILE A 275 8.58 -3.37 -2.87
N PRO A 276 8.27 -4.19 -3.90
CA PRO A 276 9.23 -4.44 -4.98
C PRO A 276 9.67 -3.17 -5.72
N ALA A 277 8.77 -2.24 -5.98
CA ALA A 277 9.09 -0.96 -6.63
C ALA A 277 10.01 -0.08 -5.77
N ILE A 278 9.76 -0.01 -4.47
CA ILE A 278 10.61 0.71 -3.52
C ILE A 278 11.98 0.03 -3.42
N ALA A 279 12.03 -1.29 -3.31
CA ALA A 279 13.27 -2.06 -3.24
C ALA A 279 14.13 -1.85 -4.49
N HIS A 280 13.50 -1.76 -5.67
CA HIS A 280 14.19 -1.46 -6.92
C HIS A 280 14.98 -0.14 -6.84
N GLU A 281 14.43 0.88 -6.22
CA GLU A 281 15.12 2.18 -6.02
C GLU A 281 16.33 2.07 -5.09
N PHE A 282 16.36 1.06 -4.22
CA PHE A 282 17.53 0.73 -3.38
C PHE A 282 18.51 -0.23 -4.07
N GLY A 283 18.25 -0.68 -5.29
CA GLY A 283 19.03 -1.71 -5.95
C GLY A 283 18.85 -3.11 -5.36
N ILE A 284 17.75 -3.35 -4.66
CA ILE A 284 17.41 -4.63 -4.03
C ILE A 284 16.28 -5.29 -4.82
N GLU A 285 16.44 -6.57 -5.15
CA GLU A 285 15.43 -7.33 -5.86
C GLU A 285 14.47 -8.01 -4.87
N ILE A 286 13.19 -7.62 -4.94
CA ILE A 286 12.09 -8.26 -4.23
C ILE A 286 10.98 -8.53 -5.24
N THR A 287 10.44 -9.74 -5.20
CA THR A 287 9.33 -10.17 -6.06
C THR A 287 8.20 -10.73 -5.21
N GLY A 288 7.09 -11.07 -5.86
CA GLY A 288 6.00 -11.81 -5.20
C GLY A 288 6.46 -13.09 -4.51
N ASP A 289 7.45 -13.78 -5.07
CA ASP A 289 8.01 -15.00 -4.47
C ASP A 289 8.67 -14.74 -3.11
N THR A 290 9.32 -13.60 -2.94
CA THR A 290 9.88 -13.19 -1.65
C THR A 290 8.78 -13.08 -0.59
N PHE A 291 7.66 -12.46 -0.96
CA PHE A 291 6.47 -12.38 -0.10
C PHE A 291 5.91 -13.75 0.25
N ASP A 292 5.70 -14.60 -0.75
CA ASP A 292 5.15 -15.95 -0.53
C ASP A 292 6.02 -16.76 0.42
N LYS A 293 7.33 -16.74 0.20
CA LYS A 293 8.30 -17.44 1.05
C LYS A 293 8.24 -16.98 2.51
N LEU A 294 8.21 -15.67 2.75
CA LEU A 294 8.22 -15.11 4.10
C LEU A 294 6.85 -15.22 4.79
N HIS A 295 5.75 -15.19 4.01
CA HIS A 295 4.41 -15.41 4.56
C HIS A 295 4.17 -16.84 5.02
N ARG A 296 4.82 -17.82 4.39
CA ARG A 296 4.69 -19.22 4.82
C ARG A 296 5.18 -19.36 6.26
N ASN A 297 4.36 -19.97 7.10
CA ASN A 297 4.60 -20.15 8.53
C ASN A 297 4.65 -18.83 9.35
N ALA A 298 4.43 -17.68 8.73
CA ALA A 298 4.28 -16.42 9.47
C ALA A 298 2.92 -16.35 10.14
N ARG A 299 2.85 -15.68 11.28
CA ARG A 299 1.62 -15.56 12.06
C ARG A 299 0.88 -14.27 11.76
N TYR A 300 -0.43 -14.37 11.57
CA TYR A 300 -1.35 -13.26 11.43
C TYR A 300 -1.97 -12.92 12.79
N LEU A 301 -1.78 -11.68 13.25
CA LEU A 301 -2.05 -11.28 14.63
C LEU A 301 -3.06 -10.14 14.78
N LEU A 302 -3.24 -9.31 13.76
CA LEU A 302 -3.99 -8.05 13.88
C LEU A 302 -5.48 -8.21 13.55
N ASP A 303 -6.35 -8.01 14.56
CA ASP A 303 -7.81 -8.08 14.41
C ASP A 303 -8.39 -6.70 14.09
N VAL A 304 -8.02 -6.14 12.92
CA VAL A 304 -8.46 -4.84 12.42
C VAL A 304 -9.08 -5.00 11.04
N ARG A 305 -10.11 -4.21 10.75
CA ARG A 305 -10.80 -4.19 9.46
C ARG A 305 -9.82 -3.95 8.30
N PRO A 306 -10.09 -4.49 7.11
CA PRO A 306 -11.33 -5.20 6.71
C PRO A 306 -11.38 -6.67 7.14
N ALA A 307 -10.25 -7.29 7.46
CA ALA A 307 -10.20 -8.71 7.82
C ALA A 307 -10.63 -8.99 9.27
N GLY A 308 -10.54 -7.98 10.14
CA GLY A 308 -10.86 -8.07 11.55
C GLY A 308 -12.03 -7.18 11.97
N ARG A 309 -12.16 -7.00 13.29
CA ARG A 309 -13.32 -6.35 13.91
C ARG A 309 -13.17 -4.85 14.14
N TRP A 310 -11.96 -4.39 14.44
CA TRP A 310 -11.73 -3.06 14.98
C TRP A 310 -11.28 -2.06 13.89
N PRO A 311 -11.59 -0.75 14.04
CA PRO A 311 -11.09 0.26 13.12
C PRO A 311 -9.59 0.46 13.25
N ALA A 312 -8.97 1.05 12.22
CA ALA A 312 -7.51 1.18 12.13
C ALA A 312 -6.87 1.99 13.26
N GLU A 313 -7.59 2.97 13.85
CA GLU A 313 -7.06 3.73 14.99
C GLU A 313 -6.69 2.83 16.18
N CYS A 314 -7.37 1.70 16.34
CA CYS A 314 -7.09 0.73 17.39
C CYS A 314 -5.69 0.10 17.27
N PHE A 315 -5.12 0.07 16.08
CA PHE A 315 -3.76 -0.42 15.88
C PHE A 315 -2.75 0.38 16.74
N TYR A 316 -2.79 1.69 16.68
CA TYR A 316 -1.95 2.54 17.51
C TYR A 316 -2.24 2.36 19.01
N TYR A 317 -3.51 2.26 19.38
CA TYR A 317 -3.91 2.08 20.78
C TYR A 317 -3.43 0.76 21.38
N ALA A 318 -3.21 -0.25 20.55
CA ALA A 318 -2.64 -1.54 20.96
C ALA A 318 -1.10 -1.56 20.93
N GLY A 319 -0.47 -0.45 20.58
CA GLY A 319 0.99 -0.31 20.53
C GLY A 319 1.61 -0.24 19.13
N GLY A 320 0.81 -0.26 18.07
CA GLY A 320 1.25 -0.03 16.69
C GLY A 320 2.29 -1.04 16.17
N VAL A 321 3.12 -0.59 15.25
CA VAL A 321 4.20 -1.41 14.67
C VAL A 321 5.14 -1.97 15.74
N PRO A 322 5.55 -1.19 16.77
CA PRO A 322 6.37 -1.74 17.83
C PRO A 322 5.75 -2.95 18.55
N ALA A 323 4.45 -2.93 18.81
CA ALA A 323 3.77 -4.05 19.47
C ALA A 323 3.72 -5.30 18.58
N ILE A 324 3.48 -5.12 17.27
CA ILE A 324 3.58 -6.22 16.30
C ILE A 324 5.00 -6.80 16.32
N MET A 325 6.01 -5.94 16.25
CA MET A 325 7.42 -6.36 16.22
C MET A 325 7.84 -7.09 17.51
N GLU A 326 7.34 -6.67 18.66
CA GLU A 326 7.59 -7.40 19.92
C GLU A 326 7.04 -8.83 19.87
N GLU A 327 5.86 -9.04 19.29
CA GLU A 327 5.27 -10.37 19.16
C GLU A 327 6.03 -11.30 18.21
N ILE A 328 6.59 -10.76 17.12
CA ILE A 328 7.34 -11.52 16.12
C ILE A 328 8.87 -11.36 16.25
N LYS A 329 9.34 -10.82 17.34
CA LYS A 329 10.72 -10.38 17.58
C LYS A 329 11.77 -11.44 17.25
N GLU A 330 11.51 -12.71 17.59
CA GLU A 330 12.44 -13.81 17.34
C GLU A 330 12.70 -14.08 15.86
N HIS A 331 11.84 -13.58 14.97
CA HIS A 331 11.97 -13.74 13.52
C HIS A 331 12.53 -12.50 12.83
N LEU A 332 12.76 -11.41 13.57
CA LEU A 332 13.23 -10.15 13.02
C LEU A 332 14.74 -10.01 13.07
N HIS A 333 15.28 -9.26 12.14
CA HIS A 333 16.64 -8.75 12.15
C HIS A 333 16.67 -7.49 13.03
N LEU A 334 17.11 -7.62 14.27
CA LEU A 334 17.08 -6.52 15.26
C LEU A 334 18.26 -5.56 15.15
N ASP A 335 19.30 -5.95 14.42
CA ASP A 335 20.53 -5.19 14.23
C ASP A 335 20.47 -4.20 13.06
N VAL A 336 19.36 -4.17 12.31
CA VAL A 336 19.17 -3.19 11.23
C VAL A 336 19.14 -1.77 11.79
N MET A 337 19.77 -0.85 11.06
CA MET A 337 19.77 0.57 11.40
C MET A 337 18.45 1.23 11.04
N THR A 338 18.11 2.32 11.73
CA THR A 338 16.92 3.12 11.50
C THR A 338 17.25 4.62 11.46
N VAL A 339 16.27 5.43 11.05
CA VAL A 339 16.41 6.90 11.02
C VAL A 339 16.64 7.55 12.38
N THR A 340 16.45 6.82 13.49
CA THR A 340 16.76 7.31 14.83
C THR A 340 18.26 7.37 15.11
N GLY A 341 19.09 6.78 14.23
CA GLY A 341 20.51 6.58 14.49
C GLY A 341 20.80 5.39 15.40
N LYS A 342 19.77 4.63 15.75
CA LYS A 342 19.82 3.41 16.57
C LYS A 342 19.33 2.22 15.78
N THR A 343 19.66 1.03 16.24
CA THR A 343 19.13 -0.21 15.66
C THR A 343 17.66 -0.41 16.01
N LEU A 344 16.99 -1.27 15.26
CA LEU A 344 15.61 -1.67 15.56
C LEU A 344 15.48 -2.21 16.98
N GLY A 345 16.40 -3.10 17.41
CA GLY A 345 16.38 -3.66 18.75
C GLY A 345 16.50 -2.60 19.84
N GLU A 346 17.38 -1.62 19.66
CA GLU A 346 17.54 -0.49 20.59
C GLU A 346 16.28 0.36 20.67
N ASN A 347 15.63 0.64 19.53
CA ASN A 347 14.36 1.37 19.49
C ASN A 347 13.25 0.63 20.23
N LEU A 348 13.10 -0.66 20.00
CA LEU A 348 12.09 -1.47 20.67
C LEU A 348 12.28 -1.49 22.19
N GLU A 349 13.53 -1.58 22.63
CA GLU A 349 13.84 -1.55 24.07
C GLU A 349 13.56 -0.19 24.69
N GLU A 350 13.90 0.90 24.00
CA GLU A 350 13.63 2.26 24.47
C GLU A 350 12.12 2.52 24.65
N LEU A 351 11.30 2.04 23.73
CA LEU A 351 9.84 2.21 23.80
C LEU A 351 9.20 1.53 25.02
N LYS A 352 9.80 0.49 25.57
CA LYS A 352 9.35 -0.17 26.80
C LYS A 352 9.48 0.72 28.04
N HIS A 353 10.38 1.71 27.99
CA HIS A 353 10.79 2.50 29.16
C HIS A 353 10.48 4.00 29.03
N ASN A 354 10.02 4.48 27.87
CA ASN A 354 9.83 5.92 27.63
C ASN A 354 8.37 6.40 27.74
N GLY A 355 7.46 5.54 28.19
CA GLY A 355 6.05 5.89 28.35
C GLY A 355 5.19 5.69 27.09
N PHE A 356 5.74 5.15 26.00
CA PHE A 356 5.00 4.95 24.74
C PHE A 356 3.76 4.05 24.93
N TYR A 357 3.95 2.87 25.53
CA TYR A 357 2.86 1.90 25.69
C TYR A 357 1.79 2.39 26.68
N GLU A 358 2.18 3.09 27.72
CA GLU A 358 1.27 3.71 28.68
C GLU A 358 0.38 4.77 28.00
N LYS A 359 0.95 5.55 27.09
CA LYS A 359 0.20 6.51 26.28
C LYS A 359 -0.79 5.82 25.34
N CYS A 360 -0.37 4.74 24.66
CA CYS A 360 -1.26 3.94 23.84
C CYS A 360 -2.45 3.39 24.64
N GLU A 361 -2.19 2.83 25.83
CA GLU A 361 -3.23 2.31 26.73
C GLU A 361 -4.21 3.40 27.16
N LYS A 362 -3.72 4.58 27.47
CA LYS A 362 -4.57 5.73 27.81
C LYS A 362 -5.55 6.07 26.67
N TRP A 363 -5.06 6.08 25.43
CA TRP A 363 -5.92 6.32 24.27
C TRP A 363 -6.91 5.18 24.02
N LEU A 364 -6.52 3.94 24.31
CA LEU A 364 -7.43 2.79 24.25
C LEU A 364 -8.59 2.95 25.24
N GLN A 365 -8.32 3.43 26.46
CA GLN A 365 -9.37 3.69 27.44
C GLN A 365 -10.32 4.81 26.98
N GLU A 366 -9.82 5.85 26.33
CA GLU A 366 -10.67 6.90 25.75
C GLU A 366 -11.54 6.36 24.61
N PHE A 367 -11.00 5.47 23.77
CA PHE A 367 -11.77 4.76 22.74
C PHE A 367 -12.88 3.90 23.36
N ASN A 368 -12.58 3.15 24.41
CA ASN A 368 -13.54 2.32 25.12
C ASN A 368 -14.68 3.16 25.71
N LYS A 369 -14.38 4.32 26.26
CA LYS A 369 -15.41 5.26 26.75
C LYS A 369 -16.28 5.78 25.61
N ARG A 370 -15.68 6.20 24.51
CA ARG A 370 -16.37 6.77 23.35
C ARG A 370 -17.45 5.83 22.81
N TYR A 371 -17.14 4.53 22.74
CA TYR A 371 -18.02 3.52 22.15
C TYR A 371 -18.70 2.60 23.17
N ASN A 372 -18.46 2.82 24.45
CA ASN A 372 -18.99 1.98 25.55
C ASN A 372 -18.66 0.49 25.34
N VAL A 373 -17.38 0.20 25.11
CA VAL A 373 -16.83 -1.15 24.91
C VAL A 373 -15.66 -1.39 25.87
N ASN A 374 -15.23 -2.65 25.97
CA ASN A 374 -14.10 -3.09 26.79
C ASN A 374 -13.09 -3.83 25.96
N VAL A 375 -12.52 -3.17 24.97
CA VAL A 375 -11.48 -3.73 24.09
C VAL A 375 -10.15 -3.69 24.84
N THR A 376 -9.45 -4.81 24.82
CA THR A 376 -8.08 -4.89 25.36
C THR A 376 -7.06 -4.84 24.22
N LYS A 377 -5.83 -4.58 24.56
CA LYS A 377 -4.70 -4.62 23.64
C LYS A 377 -4.60 -5.99 22.93
N GLU A 378 -4.80 -7.08 23.65
CA GLU A 378 -4.75 -8.45 23.14
C GLU A 378 -5.92 -8.79 22.21
N ASP A 379 -7.04 -8.09 22.32
CA ASP A 379 -8.16 -8.21 21.38
C ASP A 379 -7.83 -7.63 20.00
N ILE A 380 -6.90 -6.68 19.94
CA ILE A 380 -6.52 -5.97 18.72
C ILE A 380 -5.28 -6.62 18.10
N ILE A 381 -4.20 -6.73 18.87
CA ILE A 381 -2.97 -7.42 18.49
C ILE A 381 -2.89 -8.70 19.33
N ARG A 382 -3.15 -9.84 18.69
CA ARG A 382 -3.10 -11.13 19.36
C ARG A 382 -1.67 -11.46 19.80
N PRO A 383 -1.49 -12.10 20.96
CA PRO A 383 -0.23 -12.73 21.29
C PRO A 383 0.20 -13.74 20.22
N TYR A 384 1.49 -13.89 20.00
CA TYR A 384 2.04 -14.78 18.99
C TYR A 384 1.51 -16.23 19.08
N ASP A 385 1.38 -16.75 20.28
CA ASP A 385 0.87 -18.11 20.53
C ASP A 385 -0.66 -18.26 20.37
N LYS A 386 -1.36 -17.13 20.24
CA LYS A 386 -2.82 -17.07 20.02
C LYS A 386 -3.17 -16.37 18.70
N ALA A 387 -2.34 -16.58 17.69
CA ALA A 387 -2.51 -15.98 16.39
C ALA A 387 -3.89 -16.28 15.77
N ILE A 388 -4.36 -15.35 14.93
CA ILE A 388 -5.59 -15.52 14.14
C ILE A 388 -5.36 -16.55 13.04
N GLY A 389 -4.17 -16.56 12.44
CA GLY A 389 -3.76 -17.51 11.41
C GLY A 389 -2.26 -17.81 11.48
N THR A 390 -1.85 -18.92 10.86
CA THR A 390 -0.48 -19.46 10.99
C THR A 390 0.30 -19.55 9.68
N ASP A 391 -0.25 -19.09 8.55
CA ASP A 391 0.36 -19.18 7.22
C ASP A 391 0.35 -17.82 6.50
N GLY A 392 0.59 -16.75 7.23
CA GLY A 392 0.54 -15.39 6.71
C GLY A 392 -0.85 -15.01 6.20
N SER A 393 -0.90 -14.18 5.17
CA SER A 393 -2.16 -13.68 4.62
C SER A 393 -2.26 -13.76 3.10
N ILE A 394 -1.14 -13.91 2.40
CA ILE A 394 -1.12 -13.97 0.93
C ILE A 394 -0.44 -15.24 0.43
N ALA A 395 -0.77 -15.60 -0.81
CA ALA A 395 -0.10 -16.65 -1.56
C ALA A 395 0.17 -16.18 -2.99
N VAL A 396 1.27 -16.61 -3.55
CA VAL A 396 1.59 -16.43 -4.97
C VAL A 396 1.36 -17.76 -5.68
N LEU A 397 0.42 -17.76 -6.64
CA LEU A 397 0.04 -18.94 -7.40
C LEU A 397 0.81 -18.96 -8.73
N ARG A 398 1.19 -20.14 -9.19
CA ARG A 398 1.88 -20.34 -10.47
C ARG A 398 1.28 -21.51 -11.25
N GLY A 399 1.51 -21.50 -12.54
CA GLY A 399 1.08 -22.56 -13.44
C GLY A 399 1.06 -22.09 -14.88
N ASN A 400 0.46 -22.89 -15.75
CA ASN A 400 0.36 -22.55 -17.17
C ASN A 400 -0.51 -21.30 -17.42
N LEU A 401 -1.36 -20.91 -16.48
CA LEU A 401 -2.17 -19.71 -16.57
C LEU A 401 -1.43 -18.46 -16.07
N ALA A 402 -0.54 -18.62 -15.12
CA ALA A 402 0.23 -17.53 -14.54
C ALA A 402 1.70 -17.96 -14.34
N PRO A 403 2.49 -18.08 -15.43
CA PRO A 403 3.86 -18.59 -15.32
C PRO A 403 4.79 -17.68 -14.52
N GLU A 404 4.51 -16.38 -14.46
CA GLU A 404 5.27 -15.43 -13.62
C GLU A 404 4.65 -15.24 -12.24
N GLY A 405 3.42 -15.65 -12.04
CA GLY A 405 2.71 -15.60 -10.78
C GLY A 405 1.37 -14.86 -10.81
N ALA A 406 0.58 -15.09 -9.81
CA ALA A 406 -0.65 -14.37 -9.48
C ALA A 406 -0.81 -14.31 -7.98
N VAL A 407 -1.51 -13.34 -7.45
CA VAL A 407 -1.59 -13.05 -6.02
C VAL A 407 -2.99 -13.24 -5.49
N ILE A 408 -3.12 -13.94 -4.38
CA ILE A 408 -4.36 -14.05 -3.63
C ILE A 408 -4.14 -13.73 -2.16
N LYS A 409 -5.09 -12.99 -1.56
CA LYS A 409 -5.18 -12.82 -0.12
C LYS A 409 -6.02 -13.99 0.43
N HIS A 410 -5.36 -15.06 0.84
CA HIS A 410 -6.06 -16.28 1.25
C HIS A 410 -6.85 -16.13 2.55
N THR A 411 -6.51 -15.16 3.40
CA THR A 411 -7.28 -14.85 4.61
C THR A 411 -8.69 -14.32 4.30
N ALA A 412 -8.88 -13.76 3.11
CA ALA A 412 -10.19 -13.29 2.64
C ALA A 412 -10.95 -14.34 1.81
N CYS A 413 -10.32 -15.49 1.54
CA CYS A 413 -10.89 -16.57 0.72
C CYS A 413 -11.54 -17.64 1.59
N PRO A 414 -12.78 -18.10 1.27
CA PRO A 414 -13.38 -19.25 1.94
C PRO A 414 -12.51 -20.50 1.79
N LYS A 415 -12.35 -21.27 2.85
CA LYS A 415 -11.53 -22.50 2.83
C LYS A 415 -11.99 -23.53 1.81
N GLU A 416 -13.28 -23.55 1.53
CA GLU A 416 -13.89 -24.43 0.53
C GLU A 416 -13.36 -24.15 -0.89
N MET A 417 -12.89 -22.92 -1.12
CA MET A 417 -12.34 -22.49 -2.40
C MET A 417 -10.80 -22.58 -2.49
N PHE A 418 -10.15 -23.10 -1.44
CA PHE A 418 -8.69 -23.29 -1.44
C PHE A 418 -8.25 -24.30 -2.48
N LYS A 419 -9.13 -25.24 -2.84
CA LYS A 419 -8.91 -26.21 -3.90
C LYS A 419 -10.20 -26.34 -4.71
N ALA A 420 -10.18 -25.86 -5.93
CA ALA A 420 -11.37 -25.79 -6.77
C ALA A 420 -11.03 -26.03 -8.25
N VAL A 421 -12.01 -26.61 -8.96
CA VAL A 421 -12.00 -26.70 -10.42
C VAL A 421 -13.25 -25.99 -10.92
N LEU A 422 -13.06 -24.95 -11.69
CA LEU A 422 -14.10 -24.02 -12.11
C LEU A 422 -14.15 -23.88 -13.63
N ASN A 423 -15.28 -23.41 -14.16
CA ASN A 423 -15.48 -23.18 -15.59
C ASN A 423 -15.16 -21.72 -15.96
N ALA A 424 -14.30 -21.51 -16.92
CA ALA A 424 -13.89 -20.19 -17.35
C ALA A 424 -15.05 -19.39 -18.00
N ARG A 425 -15.18 -18.13 -17.56
CA ARG A 425 -16.01 -17.08 -18.16
C ARG A 425 -15.09 -15.88 -18.38
N THR A 426 -14.97 -15.41 -19.61
CA THR A 426 -13.99 -14.39 -19.97
C THR A 426 -14.60 -13.07 -20.34
N PHE A 427 -14.04 -11.99 -19.81
CA PHE A 427 -14.42 -10.60 -20.11
C PHE A 427 -13.14 -9.79 -20.34
N ASP A 428 -13.18 -8.89 -21.30
CA ASP A 428 -12.01 -8.12 -21.72
C ASP A 428 -12.00 -6.68 -21.16
N SER A 429 -12.89 -6.41 -20.21
CA SER A 429 -12.91 -5.19 -19.40
C SER A 429 -13.70 -5.42 -18.10
N GLU A 430 -13.50 -4.59 -17.11
CA GLU A 430 -14.31 -4.60 -15.90
C GLU A 430 -15.77 -4.28 -16.20
N GLU A 431 -16.01 -3.33 -17.09
CA GLU A 431 -17.36 -2.88 -17.45
C GLU A 431 -18.20 -4.02 -18.05
N GLU A 432 -17.61 -4.81 -18.95
CA GLU A 432 -18.27 -6.00 -19.51
C GLU A 432 -18.60 -7.03 -18.43
N CYS A 433 -17.64 -7.26 -17.51
CA CYS A 433 -17.81 -8.22 -16.43
C CYS A 433 -18.90 -7.78 -15.46
N LEU A 434 -18.87 -6.53 -15.01
CA LEU A 434 -19.86 -5.97 -14.10
C LEU A 434 -21.27 -6.04 -14.69
N ASP A 435 -21.42 -5.66 -15.97
CA ASP A 435 -22.70 -5.77 -16.69
C ASP A 435 -23.21 -7.22 -16.69
N ALA A 436 -22.34 -8.18 -16.96
CA ALA A 436 -22.71 -9.60 -16.97
C ALA A 436 -23.11 -10.11 -15.58
N VAL A 437 -22.42 -9.68 -14.52
CA VAL A 437 -22.78 -10.03 -13.14
C VAL A 437 -24.16 -9.47 -12.78
N LEU A 438 -24.41 -8.20 -13.07
CA LEU A 438 -25.68 -7.54 -12.80
C LEU A 438 -26.85 -8.15 -13.60
N LYS A 439 -26.59 -8.69 -14.79
CA LYS A 439 -27.55 -9.40 -15.63
C LYS A 439 -27.68 -10.90 -15.35
N HIS A 440 -27.08 -11.38 -14.26
CA HIS A 440 -27.10 -12.79 -13.83
C HIS A 440 -26.54 -13.77 -14.87
N LYS A 441 -25.56 -13.35 -15.67
CA LYS A 441 -24.91 -14.20 -16.68
C LYS A 441 -23.73 -15.02 -16.12
N VAL A 442 -23.30 -14.72 -14.91
CA VAL A 442 -22.27 -15.46 -14.20
C VAL A 442 -22.93 -16.42 -13.23
N GLN A 443 -22.45 -17.66 -13.19
CA GLN A 443 -23.07 -18.75 -12.47
C GLN A 443 -22.14 -19.35 -11.40
N LYS A 444 -22.74 -20.03 -10.43
CA LYS A 444 -22.03 -20.84 -9.45
C LYS A 444 -21.05 -21.80 -10.15
N GLY A 445 -19.81 -21.84 -9.69
CA GLY A 445 -18.77 -22.69 -10.26
C GLY A 445 -17.98 -22.07 -11.41
N ASP A 446 -18.21 -20.79 -11.69
CA ASP A 446 -17.46 -20.06 -12.71
C ASP A 446 -16.12 -19.53 -12.17
N ALA A 447 -15.09 -19.61 -13.01
CA ALA A 447 -13.86 -18.83 -12.88
C ALA A 447 -14.00 -17.62 -13.81
N VAL A 448 -14.19 -16.44 -13.22
CA VAL A 448 -14.48 -15.21 -13.95
C VAL A 448 -13.19 -14.46 -14.20
N PHE A 449 -12.84 -14.31 -15.48
CA PHE A 449 -11.64 -13.61 -15.93
C PHE A 449 -11.96 -12.19 -16.36
N ILE A 450 -11.22 -11.23 -15.83
CA ILE A 450 -11.20 -9.84 -16.30
C ILE A 450 -9.81 -9.56 -16.85
N ARG A 451 -9.72 -9.36 -18.17
CA ARG A 451 -8.48 -9.28 -18.92
C ARG A 451 -8.22 -7.89 -19.47
N TYR A 452 -6.98 -7.64 -19.87
CA TYR A 452 -6.52 -6.36 -20.45
C TYR A 452 -6.64 -5.19 -19.48
N GLU A 453 -6.57 -5.50 -18.18
CA GLU A 453 -6.62 -4.54 -17.07
C GLU A 453 -5.27 -4.50 -16.29
N GLY A 454 -4.21 -5.04 -16.89
CA GLY A 454 -2.87 -4.96 -16.32
C GLY A 454 -2.23 -3.58 -16.46
N PRO A 455 -0.99 -3.41 -16.01
CA PRO A 455 -0.28 -2.13 -16.08
C PRO A 455 -0.22 -1.54 -17.48
N LYS A 456 0.09 -2.36 -18.48
CA LYS A 456 0.16 -1.95 -19.90
C LYS A 456 -1.20 -1.93 -20.57
N GLY A 457 -2.15 -2.72 -20.06
CA GLY A 457 -3.49 -2.81 -20.63
C GLY A 457 -4.31 -1.55 -20.39
N SER A 458 -4.45 -1.13 -19.12
CA SER A 458 -5.29 0.00 -18.75
C SER A 458 -4.78 0.83 -17.56
N GLY A 459 -3.59 0.55 -17.05
CA GLY A 459 -3.03 1.23 -15.87
C GLY A 459 -3.19 0.45 -14.58
N MET A 460 -3.64 -0.80 -14.64
CA MET A 460 -3.83 -1.70 -13.50
C MET A 460 -4.81 -1.14 -12.44
N PRO A 461 -6.05 -0.83 -12.82
CA PRO A 461 -7.02 -0.26 -11.90
C PRO A 461 -7.44 -1.24 -10.80
N GLU A 462 -7.89 -0.70 -9.66
CA GLU A 462 -8.63 -1.47 -8.67
C GLU A 462 -10.06 -1.70 -9.14
N MET A 463 -10.50 -2.95 -9.16
CA MET A 463 -11.82 -3.34 -9.66
C MET A 463 -12.77 -3.71 -8.50
N PHE A 464 -13.00 -2.74 -7.63
CA PHE A 464 -13.74 -2.93 -6.39
C PHE A 464 -15.23 -3.29 -6.62
N TYR A 465 -15.90 -2.59 -7.53
CA TYR A 465 -17.35 -2.79 -7.71
C TYR A 465 -17.72 -4.17 -8.23
N THR A 466 -16.91 -4.77 -9.09
CA THR A 466 -17.16 -6.13 -9.57
C THR A 466 -17.04 -7.15 -8.44
N SER A 467 -15.98 -7.05 -7.63
CA SER A 467 -15.80 -7.94 -6.49
C SER A 467 -16.91 -7.77 -5.46
N GLU A 468 -17.37 -6.55 -5.24
CA GLU A 468 -18.46 -6.26 -4.32
C GLU A 468 -19.81 -6.75 -4.82
N ALA A 469 -20.10 -6.59 -6.12
CA ALA A 469 -21.32 -7.11 -6.73
C ALA A 469 -21.42 -8.63 -6.58
N ILE A 470 -20.30 -9.34 -6.69
CA ILE A 470 -20.24 -10.79 -6.50
C ILE A 470 -20.36 -11.15 -5.02
N SER A 471 -19.60 -10.51 -4.14
CA SER A 471 -19.59 -10.82 -2.70
C SER A 471 -20.93 -10.49 -2.01
N SER A 472 -21.69 -9.54 -2.53
CA SER A 472 -23.03 -9.21 -2.03
C SER A 472 -24.07 -10.30 -2.30
N ASP A 473 -23.84 -11.16 -3.29
CA ASP A 473 -24.61 -12.37 -3.52
C ASP A 473 -23.97 -13.51 -2.73
N LYS A 474 -24.63 -13.96 -1.67
CA LYS A 474 -24.10 -14.96 -0.75
C LYS A 474 -23.79 -16.32 -1.40
N GLU A 475 -24.50 -16.69 -2.45
CA GLU A 475 -24.25 -17.94 -3.17
C GLU A 475 -23.08 -17.80 -4.14
N LEU A 476 -23.05 -16.72 -4.93
CA LEU A 476 -21.98 -16.46 -5.87
C LEU A 476 -20.65 -16.21 -5.16
N GLY A 477 -20.63 -15.39 -4.12
CA GLY A 477 -19.42 -15.02 -3.38
C GLY A 477 -18.64 -16.19 -2.77
N LYS A 478 -19.29 -17.34 -2.60
CA LYS A 478 -18.66 -18.56 -2.06
C LYS A 478 -18.31 -19.59 -3.13
N SER A 479 -18.70 -19.40 -4.36
CA SER A 479 -18.65 -20.45 -5.39
C SER A 479 -17.99 -20.04 -6.70
N ILE A 480 -17.65 -18.78 -6.87
CA ILE A 480 -16.90 -18.29 -8.02
C ILE A 480 -15.55 -17.69 -7.60
N ALA A 481 -14.58 -17.78 -8.52
CA ALA A 481 -13.32 -17.06 -8.38
C ALA A 481 -13.28 -15.91 -9.39
N LEU A 482 -12.69 -14.78 -8.98
CA LEU A 482 -12.30 -13.69 -9.87
C LEU A 482 -10.81 -13.80 -10.15
N ILE A 483 -10.42 -13.71 -11.42
CA ILE A 483 -9.03 -13.79 -11.86
C ILE A 483 -8.77 -12.64 -12.83
N THR A 484 -7.72 -11.86 -12.57
CA THR A 484 -7.40 -10.70 -13.40
C THR A 484 -5.89 -10.47 -13.53
N ASP A 485 -5.49 -9.86 -14.63
CA ASP A 485 -4.16 -9.29 -14.81
C ASP A 485 -4.03 -7.86 -14.23
N GLY A 486 -5.16 -7.28 -13.80
CA GLY A 486 -5.22 -6.08 -12.98
C GLY A 486 -5.13 -6.38 -11.50
N ARG A 487 -5.82 -5.59 -10.68
CA ARG A 487 -5.85 -5.77 -9.22
C ARG A 487 -7.23 -5.51 -8.65
N PHE A 488 -7.42 -5.94 -7.42
CA PHE A 488 -8.63 -5.67 -6.65
C PHE A 488 -8.30 -4.79 -5.45
N SER A 489 -9.29 -4.11 -4.90
CA SER A 489 -9.14 -3.32 -3.68
C SER A 489 -8.74 -4.21 -2.50
N GLY A 490 -7.96 -3.66 -1.57
CA GLY A 490 -7.64 -4.30 -0.29
C GLY A 490 -8.86 -4.63 0.57
N ALA A 491 -10.01 -4.04 0.28
CA ALA A 491 -11.30 -4.33 0.93
C ALA A 491 -12.08 -5.48 0.27
N SER A 492 -11.59 -6.04 -0.83
CA SER A 492 -12.24 -7.15 -1.53
C SER A 492 -12.23 -8.43 -0.71
N THR A 493 -13.33 -9.17 -0.75
CA THR A 493 -13.50 -10.47 -0.07
C THR A 493 -13.81 -11.57 -1.08
N GLY A 494 -13.52 -12.83 -0.72
CA GLY A 494 -13.74 -14.00 -1.56
C GLY A 494 -12.48 -14.48 -2.29
N PRO A 495 -12.58 -15.48 -3.18
CA PRO A 495 -11.48 -15.99 -3.99
C PRO A 495 -11.17 -15.05 -5.14
N VAL A 496 -10.38 -14.02 -4.84
CA VAL A 496 -10.04 -12.92 -5.74
C VAL A 496 -8.55 -12.97 -6.03
N ILE A 497 -8.19 -13.33 -7.27
CA ILE A 497 -6.81 -13.52 -7.72
C ILE A 497 -6.45 -12.39 -8.67
N GLY A 498 -5.47 -11.60 -8.29
CA GLY A 498 -4.97 -10.48 -9.08
C GLY A 498 -3.53 -10.63 -9.53
N HIS A 499 -3.02 -9.61 -10.19
CA HIS A 499 -1.63 -9.51 -10.64
C HIS A 499 -1.19 -10.67 -11.55
N CYS A 500 -2.14 -11.33 -12.23
CA CYS A 500 -1.85 -12.48 -13.10
C CYS A 500 -0.83 -12.06 -14.18
N SER A 501 0.31 -12.70 -14.19
CA SER A 501 1.46 -12.29 -15.01
C SER A 501 2.01 -13.47 -15.82
N PRO A 502 2.44 -13.23 -17.09
CA PRO A 502 2.35 -11.98 -17.86
C PRO A 502 0.91 -11.52 -18.12
N GLU A 503 0.71 -10.20 -18.25
CA GLU A 503 -0.61 -9.64 -18.54
C GLU A 503 -1.10 -9.95 -19.97
N ALA A 504 -2.41 -9.84 -20.19
CA ALA A 504 -3.03 -10.20 -21.48
C ALA A 504 -2.49 -9.39 -22.65
N VAL A 505 -2.25 -8.08 -22.47
CA VAL A 505 -1.70 -7.21 -23.52
C VAL A 505 -0.33 -7.69 -24.02
N ASP A 506 0.48 -8.28 -23.16
CA ASP A 506 1.79 -8.87 -23.51
C ASP A 506 1.66 -10.29 -24.05
N GLY A 507 0.45 -10.78 -24.25
CA GLY A 507 0.21 -12.14 -24.72
C GLY A 507 0.41 -13.20 -23.65
N GLY A 508 0.28 -12.85 -22.37
CA GLY A 508 0.28 -13.82 -21.29
C GLY A 508 -0.82 -14.87 -21.48
N PRO A 509 -0.67 -16.07 -20.89
CA PRO A 509 -1.65 -17.16 -21.06
C PRO A 509 -3.08 -16.78 -20.68
N ILE A 510 -3.28 -15.81 -19.80
CA ILE A 510 -4.60 -15.29 -19.47
C ILE A 510 -5.37 -14.78 -20.71
N ALA A 511 -4.66 -14.24 -21.70
CA ALA A 511 -5.24 -13.82 -22.97
C ALA A 511 -5.74 -14.99 -23.83
N LEU A 512 -5.27 -16.20 -23.56
CA LEU A 512 -5.56 -17.40 -24.33
C LEU A 512 -6.71 -18.23 -23.73
N VAL A 513 -7.19 -17.88 -22.55
CA VAL A 513 -8.33 -18.56 -21.91
C VAL A 513 -9.58 -18.38 -22.75
N GLU A 514 -10.31 -19.45 -22.97
CA GLU A 514 -11.60 -19.45 -23.68
C GLU A 514 -12.73 -19.92 -22.77
N GLU A 515 -13.94 -19.50 -23.10
CA GLU A 515 -15.16 -19.94 -22.43
C GLU A 515 -15.20 -21.47 -22.33
N GLY A 516 -15.49 -21.98 -21.14
CA GLY A 516 -15.59 -23.43 -20.90
C GLY A 516 -14.29 -24.13 -20.59
N ASP A 517 -13.14 -23.45 -20.60
CA ASP A 517 -11.91 -24.04 -20.09
C ASP A 517 -12.06 -24.41 -18.63
N LEU A 518 -11.49 -25.55 -18.21
CA LEU A 518 -11.44 -25.91 -16.79
C LEU A 518 -10.21 -25.29 -16.13
N ILE A 519 -10.47 -24.60 -15.03
CA ILE A 519 -9.46 -23.85 -14.28
C ILE A 519 -9.24 -24.51 -12.93
N GLU A 520 -8.02 -24.92 -12.65
CA GLU A 520 -7.58 -25.42 -11.36
C GLU A 520 -7.02 -24.29 -10.52
N ILE A 521 -7.58 -24.12 -9.32
CA ILE A 521 -7.04 -23.28 -8.26
C ILE A 521 -6.67 -24.17 -7.10
N ASP A 522 -5.42 -24.14 -6.67
CA ASP A 522 -4.95 -24.84 -5.47
C ASP A 522 -4.05 -23.89 -4.68
N ILE A 523 -4.62 -23.26 -3.66
CA ILE A 523 -3.91 -22.26 -2.85
C ILE A 523 -2.83 -22.92 -2.01
N ILE A 524 -3.07 -24.14 -1.51
CA ILE A 524 -2.13 -24.87 -0.65
C ILE A 524 -0.88 -25.24 -1.46
N GLU A 525 -1.09 -25.81 -2.66
CA GLU A 525 -0.01 -26.21 -3.55
C GLU A 525 0.49 -25.08 -4.48
N ARG A 526 -0.07 -23.87 -4.32
CA ARG A 526 0.30 -22.66 -5.12
C ARG A 526 0.11 -22.88 -6.63
N LYS A 527 -1.03 -23.44 -7.05
CA LYS A 527 -1.31 -23.73 -8.46
C LYS A 527 -2.43 -22.88 -9.04
N LEU A 528 -2.23 -22.46 -10.28
CA LEU A 528 -3.23 -21.82 -11.12
C LEU A 528 -3.05 -22.30 -12.56
N ASN A 529 -3.90 -23.24 -12.99
CA ASN A 529 -3.74 -23.92 -14.26
C ASN A 529 -5.03 -24.01 -15.05
N ILE A 530 -4.89 -24.01 -16.38
CA ILE A 530 -5.88 -24.57 -17.30
C ILE A 530 -5.63 -26.07 -17.33
N ILE A 531 -6.63 -26.86 -16.97
CA ILE A 531 -6.53 -28.33 -16.91
C ILE A 531 -7.52 -29.06 -17.81
N GLY A 532 -8.34 -28.33 -18.54
CA GLY A 532 -9.32 -28.91 -19.42
C GLY A 532 -9.87 -27.91 -20.43
N ILE A 533 -10.54 -28.41 -21.44
CA ILE A 533 -11.09 -27.65 -22.57
C ILE A 533 -12.54 -28.06 -22.75
N ALA A 534 -13.46 -27.09 -22.95
CA ALA A 534 -14.88 -27.35 -23.16
C ALA A 534 -15.48 -28.28 -22.08
N GLY A 535 -15.11 -28.09 -20.83
CA GLY A 535 -15.61 -28.88 -19.70
C GLY A 535 -14.95 -30.25 -19.53
N GLU A 536 -14.02 -30.64 -20.37
CA GLU A 536 -13.34 -31.93 -20.31
C GLU A 536 -11.87 -31.80 -19.88
N ARG A 537 -11.45 -32.62 -18.90
CA ARG A 537 -10.03 -32.69 -18.50
C ARG A 537 -9.16 -33.21 -19.65
N LYS A 538 -7.99 -32.60 -19.78
CA LYS A 538 -6.95 -32.97 -20.73
C LYS A 538 -5.63 -33.19 -19.99
N SER A 539 -4.69 -33.91 -20.62
CA SER A 539 -3.32 -33.97 -20.11
C SER A 539 -2.65 -32.61 -20.23
N MET A 540 -1.63 -32.36 -19.41
CA MET A 540 -0.87 -31.11 -19.49
C MET A 540 -0.18 -30.92 -20.85
N GLU A 541 0.26 -32.02 -21.46
CA GLU A 541 0.83 -32.00 -22.81
C GLU A 541 -0.18 -31.56 -23.87
N GLU A 542 -1.42 -32.06 -23.79
CA GLU A 542 -2.51 -31.64 -24.69
C GLU A 542 -2.85 -30.15 -24.45
N ILE A 543 -2.89 -29.70 -23.20
CA ILE A 543 -3.14 -28.29 -22.87
C ILE A 543 -2.04 -27.40 -23.46
N ASP A 544 -0.77 -27.77 -23.30
CA ASP A 544 0.36 -27.01 -23.85
C ASP A 544 0.28 -26.89 -25.39
N GLN A 545 -0.11 -27.94 -26.07
CA GLN A 545 -0.34 -27.91 -27.51
C GLN A 545 -1.48 -26.99 -27.91
N ILE A 546 -2.59 -27.04 -27.17
CA ILE A 546 -3.77 -26.20 -27.43
C ILE A 546 -3.44 -24.71 -27.17
N LEU A 547 -2.73 -24.41 -26.09
CA LEU A 547 -2.29 -23.05 -25.80
C LEU A 547 -1.30 -22.52 -26.85
N ALA A 548 -0.40 -23.37 -27.33
CA ALA A 548 0.52 -23.00 -28.41
C ALA A 548 -0.24 -22.66 -29.69
N GLU A 549 -1.30 -23.40 -30.02
CA GLU A 549 -2.13 -23.13 -31.19
C GLU A 549 -2.95 -21.85 -31.01
N ARG A 550 -3.55 -21.63 -29.83
CA ARG A 550 -4.26 -20.38 -29.52
C ARG A 550 -3.32 -19.18 -29.61
N ARG A 551 -2.07 -19.33 -29.18
CA ARG A 551 -1.06 -18.26 -29.25
C ARG A 551 -0.75 -17.87 -30.70
N LYS A 552 -0.69 -18.80 -31.63
CA LYS A 552 -0.50 -18.49 -33.06
C LYS A 552 -1.63 -17.64 -33.62
N ASN A 553 -2.84 -17.81 -33.13
CA ASN A 553 -4.03 -17.10 -33.58
C ASN A 553 -4.30 -15.80 -32.81
N TRP A 554 -3.60 -15.60 -31.66
CA TRP A 554 -3.74 -14.39 -30.86
C TRP A 554 -3.05 -13.22 -31.56
N LYS A 555 -3.72 -12.07 -31.55
CA LYS A 555 -3.21 -10.82 -32.11
C LYS A 555 -3.05 -9.78 -31.03
N PRO A 556 -1.90 -9.08 -30.97
CA PRO A 556 -1.72 -7.95 -30.07
C PRO A 556 -2.79 -6.89 -30.30
N ARG A 557 -3.28 -6.32 -29.21
CA ARG A 557 -4.19 -5.18 -29.27
C ARG A 557 -3.42 -3.88 -29.45
N GLU A 558 -4.04 -2.90 -30.09
CA GLU A 558 -3.53 -1.54 -30.05
C GLU A 558 -3.53 -1.03 -28.61
N MET A 559 -2.54 -0.18 -28.28
CA MET A 559 -2.52 0.46 -26.98
C MET A 559 -3.76 1.31 -26.76
N LYS A 560 -4.42 1.10 -25.61
CA LYS A 560 -5.63 1.81 -25.23
C LYS A 560 -5.44 3.33 -25.23
N TYR A 561 -4.30 3.80 -24.72
CA TYR A 561 -4.02 5.24 -24.59
C TYR A 561 -3.10 5.71 -25.68
N LYS A 562 -3.47 6.82 -26.34
CA LYS A 562 -2.71 7.39 -27.47
C LYS A 562 -1.72 8.48 -27.05
N LYS A 563 -1.90 9.07 -25.85
CA LYS A 563 -1.05 10.16 -25.35
C LYS A 563 -1.12 10.26 -23.81
N GLY A 564 -0.26 11.09 -23.23
CA GLY A 564 -0.29 11.45 -21.82
C GLY A 564 0.35 10.42 -20.89
N VAL A 565 0.09 10.59 -19.59
CA VAL A 565 0.71 9.80 -18.53
C VAL A 565 0.41 8.30 -18.67
N LEU A 566 -0.84 7.95 -19.00
CA LEU A 566 -1.21 6.54 -19.16
C LEU A 566 -0.54 5.90 -20.38
N ARG A 567 -0.29 6.66 -21.44
CA ARG A 567 0.50 6.18 -22.58
C ARG A 567 1.94 5.87 -22.16
N LEU A 568 2.57 6.82 -21.45
CA LEU A 568 3.92 6.64 -20.92
C LEU A 568 4.00 5.41 -20.01
N PHE A 569 3.09 5.29 -19.06
CA PHE A 569 3.03 4.18 -18.13
C PHE A 569 2.83 2.84 -18.86
N SER A 570 1.88 2.80 -19.81
CA SER A 570 1.60 1.58 -20.59
C SER A 570 2.78 1.12 -21.46
N GLN A 571 3.62 2.05 -21.90
CA GLN A 571 4.81 1.71 -22.69
C GLN A 571 5.94 1.11 -21.86
N HIS A 572 6.07 1.50 -20.60
CA HIS A 572 7.29 1.25 -19.81
C HIS A 572 7.06 0.50 -18.50
N ALA A 573 5.84 0.15 -18.16
CA ALA A 573 5.57 -0.56 -16.91
C ALA A 573 6.24 -1.94 -16.87
N ALA A 574 6.97 -2.21 -15.80
CA ALA A 574 7.52 -3.52 -15.49
C ALA A 574 6.40 -4.51 -15.13
N SER A 575 6.75 -5.80 -15.06
CA SER A 575 5.82 -6.83 -14.56
C SER A 575 5.27 -6.48 -13.17
N PRO A 576 3.98 -6.75 -12.90
CA PRO A 576 3.43 -6.63 -11.56
C PRO A 576 4.19 -7.42 -10.50
N MET A 577 4.76 -8.56 -10.86
CA MET A 577 5.54 -9.38 -9.93
C MET A 577 6.86 -8.72 -9.51
N LYS A 578 7.31 -7.71 -10.24
CA LYS A 578 8.48 -6.87 -9.93
C LYS A 578 8.09 -5.51 -9.37
N GLY A 579 6.79 -5.17 -9.33
CA GLY A 579 6.31 -3.91 -8.79
C GLY A 579 5.71 -2.92 -9.80
N ALA A 580 5.61 -3.28 -11.07
CA ALA A 580 5.01 -2.45 -12.14
C ALA A 580 5.53 -1.01 -12.18
N TYR A 581 6.81 -0.80 -11.84
CA TYR A 581 7.48 0.50 -11.95
C TYR A 581 7.83 0.82 -13.42
N LEU A 582 8.19 2.06 -13.70
CA LEU A 582 8.66 2.44 -15.05
C LEU A 582 10.07 1.91 -15.30
N GLU A 583 10.23 1.12 -16.36
CA GLU A 583 11.52 0.69 -16.92
C GLU A 583 11.93 1.64 -18.05
N TYR A 584 13.14 2.17 -17.99
CA TYR A 584 13.71 3.05 -19.01
C TYR A 584 14.85 2.38 -19.77
#